data_d2f429bffcfa572b70f196b11315ba08
#
_entry.id   d2f429bffcfa572b70f196b11315ba08
#
_cell.length_a   1.000
_cell.length_b   1.000
_cell.length_c   1.000
_cell.angle_alpha   90.00
_cell.angle_beta   90.00
_cell.angle_gamma   90.00
#
_symmetry.space_group_name_H-M   'P 1'
#
loop_
_entity.id
_entity.type
_entity.pdbx_description
1 polymer ?
#
loop_
_entity_poly.entity_id
_entity_poly.type
_entity_poly.pdbx_seq_one_letter_code
_entity_poly.pdbx_strand_id
1 'polypeptide(L)'
;MGLLEGKTALITGAARGIGKAIALKYAAEGANIAFTDLQVNEETEKEIAALGVKAKSYASNAADFAQTEEVVKAVKEEFGSIDILVNNAGITKDGLMLRMTEQQWDAVIAVNLKSAFNFVHACVPIMMRQRGGSIINMASVVGVHGNAG
;
A
#
# COMPACT_ATOMS: atom_id res chain seq x y z
N MET A 1 -22.93 11.11 -3.79
CA MET A 1 -22.14 11.03 -2.55
C MET A 1 -21.51 9.65 -2.50
N GLY A 2 -20.19 9.58 -2.57
CA GLY A 2 -19.48 8.30 -2.58
C GLY A 2 -19.40 7.69 -1.18
N LEU A 3 -19.19 6.38 -1.11
CA LEU A 3 -19.09 5.65 0.17
C LEU A 3 -17.88 6.08 1.02
N LEU A 4 -16.85 6.65 0.39
CA LEU A 4 -15.57 7.01 1.02
C LEU A 4 -15.31 8.52 1.01
N GLU A 5 -16.34 9.34 0.81
CA GLU A 5 -16.20 10.79 0.74
C GLU A 5 -15.55 11.35 2.01
N GLY A 6 -14.51 12.18 1.83
CA GLY A 6 -13.74 12.77 2.92
C GLY A 6 -12.76 11.81 3.63
N LYS A 7 -12.66 10.56 3.22
CA LYS A 7 -11.68 9.60 3.73
C LYS A 7 -10.35 9.71 2.99
N THR A 8 -9.28 9.34 3.66
CA THR A 8 -7.95 9.21 3.06
C THR A 8 -7.52 7.75 3.10
N ALA A 9 -7.20 7.21 1.93
CA ALA A 9 -6.65 5.87 1.78
C ALA A 9 -5.15 5.94 1.44
N LEU A 10 -4.35 5.18 2.17
CA LEU A 10 -2.95 4.91 1.87
C LEU A 10 -2.84 3.49 1.29
N ILE A 11 -2.32 3.38 0.07
CA ILE A 11 -2.26 2.11 -0.67
C ILE A 11 -0.82 1.85 -1.09
N THR A 12 -0.25 0.72 -0.70
CA THR A 12 1.12 0.36 -1.06
C THR A 12 1.19 -0.39 -2.38
N GLY A 13 2.22 -0.13 -3.19
CA GLY A 13 2.40 -0.78 -4.49
C GLY A 13 1.30 -0.42 -5.49
N ALA A 14 0.84 0.83 -5.52
CA ALA A 14 -0.33 1.22 -6.30
C ALA A 14 -0.02 2.04 -7.56
N ALA A 15 1.24 2.09 -8.01
CA ALA A 15 1.58 2.70 -9.29
C ALA A 15 0.97 1.92 -10.48
N ARG A 16 0.62 0.66 -10.29
CA ARG A 16 0.07 -0.24 -11.33
C ARG A 16 -0.74 -1.38 -10.74
N GLY A 17 -1.34 -2.19 -11.64
CA GLY A 17 -1.97 -3.47 -11.28
C GLY A 17 -3.14 -3.34 -10.30
N ILE A 18 -3.22 -4.29 -9.36
CA ILE A 18 -4.31 -4.38 -8.39
C ILE A 18 -4.36 -3.14 -7.49
N GLY A 19 -3.21 -2.68 -6.99
CA GLY A 19 -3.13 -1.49 -6.15
C GLY A 19 -3.68 -0.24 -6.86
N LYS A 20 -3.33 -0.02 -8.13
CA LYS A 20 -3.87 1.08 -8.94
C LYS A 20 -5.38 0.93 -9.14
N ALA A 21 -5.88 -0.26 -9.43
CA ALA A 21 -7.31 -0.50 -9.58
C ALA A 21 -8.10 -0.19 -8.29
N ILE A 22 -7.54 -0.56 -7.12
CA ILE A 22 -8.10 -0.20 -5.81
C ILE A 22 -8.10 1.32 -5.64
N ALA A 23 -6.99 1.99 -5.93
CA ALA A 23 -6.86 3.44 -5.82
C ALA A 23 -7.91 4.18 -6.67
N LEU A 24 -8.08 3.79 -7.93
CA LEU A 24 -9.08 4.36 -8.83
C LEU A 24 -10.50 4.10 -8.33
N LYS A 25 -10.80 2.88 -7.85
CA LYS A 25 -12.12 2.58 -7.31
C LYS A 25 -12.43 3.39 -6.04
N TYR A 26 -11.48 3.53 -5.13
CA TYR A 26 -11.65 4.33 -3.92
C TYR A 26 -11.80 5.81 -4.23
N ALA A 27 -11.03 6.33 -5.20
CA ALA A 27 -11.16 7.69 -5.69
C ALA A 27 -12.56 7.95 -6.30
N ALA A 28 -13.08 7.02 -7.09
CA ALA A 28 -14.44 7.09 -7.63
C ALA A 28 -15.52 7.08 -6.53
N GLU A 29 -15.23 6.54 -5.35
CA GLU A 29 -16.10 6.60 -4.17
C GLU A 29 -15.83 7.84 -3.27
N GLY A 30 -14.97 8.76 -3.72
CA GLY A 30 -14.72 10.04 -3.07
C GLY A 30 -13.56 10.05 -2.07
N ALA A 31 -12.76 8.99 -1.98
CA ALA A 31 -11.59 8.98 -1.12
C ALA A 31 -10.43 9.78 -1.72
N ASN A 32 -9.71 10.52 -0.88
CA ASN A 32 -8.38 11.02 -1.22
C ASN A 32 -7.38 9.87 -1.19
N ILE A 33 -6.44 9.86 -2.13
CA ILE A 33 -5.52 8.74 -2.33
C ILE A 33 -4.07 9.18 -2.14
N ALA A 34 -3.43 8.62 -1.12
CA ALA A 34 -1.99 8.55 -1.03
C ALA A 34 -1.54 7.15 -1.46
N PHE A 35 -0.53 7.04 -2.28
CA PHE A 35 -0.01 5.73 -2.65
C PHE A 35 1.50 5.70 -2.72
N THR A 36 2.08 4.53 -2.45
CA THR A 36 3.52 4.32 -2.49
C THR A 36 3.91 3.31 -3.55
N ASP A 37 5.08 3.51 -4.11
CA ASP A 37 5.79 2.54 -4.92
C ASP A 37 7.30 2.81 -4.79
N LEU A 38 8.17 2.02 -5.42
CA LEU A 38 9.62 2.24 -5.40
C LEU A 38 10.02 3.58 -6.02
N GLN A 39 9.19 4.11 -6.91
CA GLN A 39 9.37 5.42 -7.54
C GLN A 39 8.04 6.19 -7.54
N VAL A 40 8.13 7.51 -7.54
CA VAL A 40 6.97 8.37 -7.75
C VAL A 40 6.38 8.09 -9.14
N ASN A 41 5.05 7.99 -9.23
CA ASN A 41 4.33 7.79 -10.47
C ASN A 41 3.32 8.93 -10.69
N GLU A 42 3.78 9.98 -11.37
CA GLU A 42 2.96 11.16 -11.66
C GLU A 42 1.80 10.88 -12.64
N GLU A 43 1.94 9.90 -13.52
CA GLU A 43 0.88 9.54 -14.46
C GLU A 43 -0.32 8.96 -13.72
N THR A 44 -0.09 7.98 -12.86
CA THR A 44 -1.14 7.39 -12.01
C THR A 44 -1.72 8.42 -11.03
N GLU A 45 -0.89 9.33 -10.49
CA GLU A 45 -1.36 10.43 -9.64
C GLU A 45 -2.35 11.33 -10.37
N LYS A 46 -2.02 11.76 -11.59
CA LYS A 46 -2.90 12.58 -12.44
C LYS A 46 -4.19 11.86 -12.82
N GLU A 47 -4.10 10.57 -13.13
CA GLU A 47 -5.28 9.75 -13.47
C GLU A 47 -6.25 9.65 -12.29
N ILE A 48 -5.74 9.45 -11.07
CA ILE A 48 -6.56 9.42 -9.86
C ILE A 48 -7.13 10.81 -9.56
N ALA A 49 -6.33 11.86 -9.65
CA ALA A 49 -6.75 13.24 -9.40
C ALA A 49 -7.84 13.72 -10.39
N ALA A 50 -7.86 13.19 -11.61
CA ALA A 50 -8.89 13.49 -12.60
C ALA A 50 -10.31 13.04 -12.16
N LEU A 51 -10.42 12.16 -11.15
CA LEU A 51 -11.69 11.77 -10.53
C LEU A 51 -12.20 12.80 -9.49
N GLY A 52 -11.50 13.93 -9.31
CA GLY A 52 -11.95 15.03 -8.46
C GLY A 52 -11.53 14.91 -7.00
N VAL A 53 -10.62 14.02 -6.69
CA VAL A 53 -10.06 13.82 -5.33
C VAL A 53 -8.60 14.27 -5.26
N LYS A 54 -8.10 14.46 -4.04
CA LYS A 54 -6.67 14.67 -3.83
C LYS A 54 -5.92 13.36 -4.02
N ALA A 55 -4.87 13.38 -4.84
CA ALA A 55 -4.01 12.23 -5.08
C ALA A 55 -2.55 12.62 -4.92
N LYS A 56 -1.73 11.75 -4.34
CA LYS A 56 -0.28 11.95 -4.27
C LYS A 56 0.48 10.63 -4.22
N SER A 57 1.52 10.56 -5.02
CA SER A 57 2.46 9.45 -5.11
C SER A 57 3.69 9.71 -4.23
N TYR A 58 4.18 8.69 -3.57
CA TYR A 58 5.38 8.74 -2.74
C TYR A 58 6.34 7.61 -3.12
N ALA A 59 7.61 7.93 -3.27
CA ALA A 59 8.66 6.91 -3.40
C ALA A 59 8.97 6.32 -2.02
N SER A 60 8.84 5.01 -1.87
CA SER A 60 9.18 4.30 -0.64
C SER A 60 9.42 2.82 -0.92
N ASN A 61 10.51 2.30 -0.38
CA ASN A 61 10.68 0.86 -0.27
C ASN A 61 9.88 0.34 0.93
N ALA A 62 8.79 -0.35 0.68
CA ALA A 62 7.90 -0.86 1.72
C ALA A 62 8.59 -1.82 2.72
N ALA A 63 9.67 -2.48 2.31
CA ALA A 63 10.48 -3.33 3.18
C ALA A 63 11.41 -2.55 4.14
N ASP A 64 11.59 -1.24 3.90
CA ASP A 64 12.41 -0.37 4.73
C ASP A 64 11.55 0.30 5.81
N PHE A 65 11.85 0.01 7.07
CA PHE A 65 11.08 0.49 8.22
C PHE A 65 11.15 2.02 8.35
N ALA A 66 12.35 2.60 8.23
CA ALA A 66 12.53 4.05 8.39
C ALA A 66 11.85 4.83 7.27
N GLN A 67 12.01 4.42 6.01
CA GLN A 67 11.30 5.04 4.89
C GLN A 67 9.78 4.95 5.04
N THR A 68 9.28 3.84 5.58
CA THR A 68 7.85 3.68 5.84
C THR A 68 7.36 4.68 6.89
N GLU A 69 8.08 4.87 7.98
CA GLU A 69 7.72 5.86 9.01
C GLU A 69 7.71 7.29 8.42
N GLU A 70 8.72 7.64 7.64
CA GLU A 70 8.81 8.95 6.99
C GLU A 70 7.66 9.21 6.03
N VAL A 71 7.32 8.23 5.18
CA VAL A 71 6.23 8.40 4.22
C VAL A 71 4.87 8.45 4.89
N VAL A 72 4.61 7.64 5.91
CA VAL A 72 3.35 7.69 6.66
C VAL A 72 3.18 9.04 7.37
N LYS A 73 4.26 9.57 7.94
CA LYS A 73 4.27 10.93 8.51
C LYS A 73 3.94 11.98 7.44
N ALA A 74 4.60 11.93 6.28
CA ALA A 74 4.34 12.85 5.18
C ALA A 74 2.89 12.77 4.68
N VAL A 75 2.32 11.57 4.55
CA VAL A 75 0.91 11.39 4.20
C VAL A 75 -0.01 12.01 5.25
N LYS A 76 0.26 11.79 6.54
CA LYS A 76 -0.53 12.40 7.62
C LYS A 76 -0.48 13.92 7.59
N GLU A 77 0.68 14.50 7.34
CA GLU A 77 0.87 15.96 7.23
C GLU A 77 0.14 16.53 6.02
N GLU A 78 0.24 15.86 4.88
CA GLU A 78 -0.34 16.31 3.60
C GLU A 78 -1.87 16.15 3.53
N PHE A 79 -2.42 15.05 4.06
CA PHE A 79 -3.83 14.69 3.92
C PHE A 79 -4.66 14.96 5.19
N GLY A 80 -4.03 15.16 6.34
CA GLY A 80 -4.69 15.40 7.62
C GLY A 80 -5.19 14.13 8.32
N SER A 81 -5.49 13.05 7.61
CA SER A 81 -5.90 11.76 8.17
C SER A 81 -5.36 10.58 7.38
N ILE A 82 -5.38 9.40 7.98
CA ILE A 82 -5.23 8.11 7.29
C ILE A 82 -6.35 7.23 7.81
N ASP A 83 -7.40 7.08 7.03
CA ASP A 83 -8.60 6.34 7.41
C ASP A 83 -8.56 4.88 6.96
N ILE A 84 -7.87 4.63 5.84
CA ILE A 84 -7.75 3.30 5.24
C ILE A 84 -6.30 3.03 4.90
N LEU A 85 -5.78 1.88 5.31
CA LEU A 85 -4.50 1.34 4.87
C LEU A 85 -4.74 0.08 4.06
N VAL A 86 -4.20 0.04 2.83
CA VAL A 86 -4.20 -1.18 2.01
C VAL A 86 -2.75 -1.63 1.79
N ASN A 87 -2.36 -2.69 2.47
CA ASN A 87 -1.09 -3.38 2.28
C ASN A 87 -1.20 -4.29 1.05
N ASN A 88 -0.86 -3.73 -0.12
CA ASN A 88 -0.92 -4.42 -1.41
C ASN A 88 0.47 -4.68 -2.01
N ALA A 89 1.51 -3.97 -1.60
CA ALA A 89 2.86 -4.19 -2.10
C ALA A 89 3.29 -5.65 -1.95
N GLY A 90 3.79 -6.23 -3.03
CA GLY A 90 4.21 -7.62 -3.05
C GLY A 90 5.01 -7.96 -4.29
N ILE A 91 5.86 -8.96 -4.16
CA ILE A 91 6.66 -9.54 -5.23
C ILE A 91 6.54 -11.05 -5.23
N THR A 92 6.88 -11.67 -6.34
CA THR A 92 7.10 -13.11 -6.46
C THR A 92 8.55 -13.40 -6.86
N LYS A 93 9.10 -14.48 -6.35
CA LYS A 93 10.43 -15.04 -6.71
C LYS A 93 10.29 -16.55 -6.85
N ASP A 94 9.41 -16.94 -7.76
CA ASP A 94 9.06 -18.36 -7.96
C ASP A 94 10.24 -19.17 -8.50
N GLY A 95 10.31 -20.42 -8.12
CA GLY A 95 11.33 -21.35 -8.55
C GLY A 95 11.24 -22.69 -7.81
N LEU A 96 11.96 -23.70 -8.29
CA LEU A 96 12.03 -24.98 -7.57
C LEU A 96 12.69 -24.77 -6.21
N MET A 97 12.11 -25.31 -5.16
CA MET A 97 12.63 -25.21 -3.79
C MET A 97 14.12 -25.57 -3.70
N LEU A 98 14.55 -26.60 -4.41
CA LEU A 98 15.96 -27.05 -4.43
C LEU A 98 16.94 -26.02 -5.03
N ARG A 99 16.45 -25.03 -5.76
CA ARG A 99 17.25 -23.99 -6.42
C ARG A 99 16.96 -22.60 -5.87
N MET A 100 15.99 -22.49 -4.97
CA MET A 100 15.64 -21.21 -4.35
C MET A 100 16.79 -20.76 -3.44
N THR A 101 17.24 -19.53 -3.61
CA THR A 101 18.28 -18.94 -2.77
C THR A 101 17.67 -18.31 -1.54
N GLU A 102 18.44 -18.19 -0.46
CA GLU A 102 18.06 -17.47 0.76
C GLU A 102 17.65 -16.02 0.43
N GLN A 103 18.38 -15.36 -0.47
CA GLN A 103 18.07 -14.00 -0.89
C GLN A 103 16.70 -13.89 -1.58
N GLN A 104 16.29 -14.89 -2.36
CA GLN A 104 14.95 -14.91 -2.97
C GLN A 104 13.86 -15.06 -1.91
N TRP A 105 14.08 -15.95 -0.93
CA TRP A 105 13.17 -16.11 0.20
C TRP A 105 13.08 -14.82 1.03
N ASP A 106 14.20 -14.27 1.45
CA ASP A 106 14.26 -13.07 2.29
C ASP A 106 13.61 -11.87 1.58
N ALA A 107 13.81 -11.72 0.27
CA ALA A 107 13.19 -10.65 -0.51
C ALA A 107 11.66 -10.75 -0.48
N VAL A 108 11.09 -11.94 -0.63
CA VAL A 108 9.64 -12.16 -0.59
C VAL A 108 9.10 -11.87 0.81
N ILE A 109 9.75 -12.37 1.86
CA ILE A 109 9.35 -12.11 3.25
C ILE A 109 9.43 -10.61 3.58
N ALA A 110 10.50 -9.95 3.17
CA ALA A 110 10.69 -8.52 3.42
C ALA A 110 9.62 -7.66 2.72
N VAL A 111 9.32 -7.95 1.46
CA VAL A 111 8.36 -7.13 0.70
C VAL A 111 6.92 -7.52 0.97
N ASN A 112 6.59 -8.82 1.12
CA ASN A 112 5.20 -9.25 1.22
C ASN A 112 4.67 -9.30 2.67
N LEU A 113 5.54 -9.55 3.66
CA LEU A 113 5.13 -9.70 5.05
C LEU A 113 5.63 -8.55 5.93
N LYS A 114 6.95 -8.30 5.94
CA LYS A 114 7.52 -7.23 6.77
C LYS A 114 6.99 -5.86 6.38
N SER A 115 6.73 -5.61 5.10
CA SER A 115 6.13 -4.35 4.65
C SER A 115 4.78 -4.08 5.31
N ALA A 116 3.92 -5.10 5.42
CA ALA A 116 2.64 -4.97 6.10
C ALA A 116 2.83 -4.62 7.58
N PHE A 117 3.78 -5.25 8.28
CA PHE A 117 4.15 -4.87 9.63
C PHE A 117 4.61 -3.41 9.70
N ASN A 118 5.50 -2.98 8.82
CA ASN A 118 6.03 -1.61 8.81
C ASN A 118 4.89 -0.57 8.70
N PHE A 119 4.00 -0.73 7.72
CA PHE A 119 2.90 0.21 7.51
C PHE A 119 1.84 0.15 8.61
N VAL A 120 1.51 -1.03 9.12
CA VAL A 120 0.60 -1.16 10.27
C VAL A 120 1.20 -0.47 11.50
N HIS A 121 2.48 -0.71 11.79
CA HIS A 121 3.18 -0.08 12.90
C HIS A 121 3.12 1.45 12.82
N ALA A 122 3.36 2.02 11.66
CA ALA A 122 3.35 3.47 11.45
C ALA A 122 1.93 4.09 11.45
N CYS A 123 0.93 3.38 10.91
CA CYS A 123 -0.44 3.90 10.76
C CYS A 123 -1.29 3.73 12.03
N VAL A 124 -1.11 2.65 12.80
CA VAL A 124 -1.94 2.34 13.97
C VAL A 124 -1.96 3.47 15.00
N PRO A 125 -0.85 4.13 15.39
CA PRO A 125 -0.90 5.25 16.33
C PRO A 125 -1.73 6.43 15.82
N ILE A 126 -1.77 6.66 14.51
CA ILE A 126 -2.59 7.70 13.87
C ILE A 126 -4.07 7.31 13.97
N MET A 127 -4.42 6.09 13.56
CA MET A 127 -5.79 5.57 13.60
C MET A 127 -6.34 5.49 15.01
N MET A 128 -5.52 5.15 16.00
CA MET A 128 -5.92 5.16 17.42
C MET A 128 -6.30 6.57 17.89
N ARG A 129 -5.50 7.59 17.56
CA ARG A 129 -5.82 8.98 17.90
C ARG A 129 -7.08 9.47 17.19
N GLN A 130 -7.33 9.01 15.97
CA GLN A 130 -8.56 9.29 15.20
C GLN A 130 -9.79 8.54 15.74
N ARG A 131 -9.57 7.53 16.60
CA ARG A 131 -10.59 6.59 17.08
C ARG A 131 -11.30 5.84 15.97
N GLY A 132 -10.58 5.53 14.90
CA GLY A 132 -11.13 4.81 13.75
C GLY A 132 -10.09 4.62 12.66
N GLY A 133 -10.33 3.62 11.83
CA GLY A 133 -9.51 3.25 10.69
C GLY A 133 -9.80 1.83 10.24
N SER A 134 -9.41 1.54 9.02
CA SER A 134 -9.55 0.21 8.40
C SER A 134 -8.20 -0.23 7.83
N ILE A 135 -7.80 -1.46 8.11
CA ILE A 135 -6.55 -2.04 7.59
C ILE A 135 -6.91 -3.26 6.76
N ILE A 136 -6.46 -3.27 5.52
CA ILE A 136 -6.68 -4.36 4.57
C ILE A 136 -5.32 -4.92 4.17
N ASN A 137 -5.11 -6.20 4.45
CA ASN A 137 -3.91 -6.93 4.04
C ASN A 137 -4.25 -7.83 2.85
N MET A 138 -3.58 -7.59 1.73
CA MET A 138 -3.74 -8.42 0.53
C MET A 138 -3.01 -9.73 0.74
N ALA A 139 -3.74 -10.84 0.67
CA ALA A 139 -3.20 -12.18 0.70
C ALA A 139 -3.23 -12.82 -0.69
N SER A 140 -2.90 -14.08 -0.78
CA SER A 140 -2.98 -14.83 -2.03
C SER A 140 -3.59 -16.22 -1.80
N VAL A 141 -4.36 -16.69 -2.74
CA VAL A 141 -4.83 -18.07 -2.79
C VAL A 141 -3.65 -19.07 -2.78
N VAL A 142 -2.52 -18.68 -3.33
CA VAL A 142 -1.27 -19.48 -3.31
C VAL A 142 -0.77 -19.70 -1.88
N GLY A 143 -0.96 -18.75 -0.97
CA GLY A 143 -0.62 -18.89 0.43
C GLY A 143 -1.48 -19.93 1.18
N VAL A 144 -2.66 -20.27 0.63
CA VAL A 144 -3.59 -21.25 1.20
C VAL A 144 -3.43 -22.62 0.55
N HIS A 145 -3.32 -22.66 -0.78
CA HIS A 145 -3.32 -23.91 -1.54
C HIS A 145 -1.93 -24.33 -2.05
N GLY A 146 -0.96 -23.41 -1.97
CA GLY A 146 0.35 -23.63 -2.59
C GLY A 146 0.30 -23.49 -4.11
N ASN A 147 1.47 -23.57 -4.74
CA ASN A 147 1.65 -23.57 -6.19
C ASN A 147 2.98 -24.24 -6.56
N ALA A 148 3.06 -24.84 -7.73
CA ALA A 148 4.30 -25.37 -8.24
C ALA A 148 5.33 -24.23 -8.42
N GLY A 149 6.54 -24.42 -7.88
CA GLY A 149 7.57 -23.37 -7.90
C GLY A 149 7.36 -22.24 -6.93
#